data_1ade0e5c4aa36db0156463f3dcf51623
#
_entry.id   1ade0e5c4aa36db0156463f3dcf51623
#
_cell.length_a   1.000
_cell.length_b   1.000
_cell.length_c   1.000
_cell.angle_alpha   90.00
_cell.angle_beta   90.00
_cell.angle_gamma   90.00
#
_symmetry.space_group_name_H-M   'P 1'
#
loop_
_entity.id
_entity.type
_entity.pdbx_description
1 polymer ?
#
loop_
_entity_poly.entity_id
_entity_poly.type
_entity_poly.pdbx_seq_one_letter_code
_entity_poly.pdbx_strand_id
1 'polypeptide(L)'
;NALHSAGLICRSKRGRYLPNPVFLKKLEGFTPHAVLSEIVRPILEQLSVALETTTHFGILENDMVTYLAKAVFEGEEVFTREKGQLEAYCSAIGKVLLSHMTVDERQAYITSGPFPKLTDKTITDPAEIERELHRTRIRGFGVDDGEVHNALYCIAVPVFTSRGMVVGAISSSSSQRWASPKEQRDRLIQLNGVAQSISSTLGAGA
;
A
#
# COMPACT_ATOMS: atom_id res chain seq x y z
N ASN A 1 25.37 6.29 -23.22
CA ASN A 1 24.23 6.18 -22.32
C ASN A 1 24.08 4.70 -21.90
N ALA A 2 24.29 4.43 -20.60
CA ALA A 2 24.29 3.08 -20.04
C ALA A 2 23.06 2.23 -20.42
N LEU A 3 21.86 2.82 -20.43
CA LEU A 3 20.62 2.13 -20.82
C LEU A 3 20.63 1.67 -22.29
N HIS A 4 21.22 2.47 -23.19
CA HIS A 4 21.35 2.11 -24.60
C HIS A 4 22.40 0.99 -24.78
N SER A 5 23.54 1.09 -24.09
CA SER A 5 24.59 0.05 -24.14
C SER A 5 24.10 -1.27 -23.49
N ALA A 6 23.22 -1.21 -22.49
CA ALA A 6 22.57 -2.36 -21.88
C ALA A 6 21.41 -2.93 -22.74
N GLY A 7 21.08 -2.33 -23.89
CA GLY A 7 20.00 -2.79 -24.77
C GLY A 7 18.59 -2.55 -24.23
N LEU A 8 18.43 -1.72 -23.18
CA LEU A 8 17.14 -1.44 -22.58
C LEU A 8 16.33 -0.41 -23.37
N ILE A 9 17.03 0.51 -24.04
CA ILE A 9 16.44 1.52 -24.93
C ILE A 9 17.10 1.50 -26.29
N CYS A 10 16.40 1.97 -27.32
CA CYS A 10 16.91 2.21 -28.66
C CYS A 10 16.67 3.66 -29.07
N ARG A 11 17.44 4.16 -30.05
CA ARG A 11 17.28 5.50 -30.58
C ARG A 11 16.56 5.44 -31.93
N SER A 12 15.45 6.16 -32.06
CA SER A 12 14.71 6.28 -33.31
C SER A 12 15.48 7.14 -34.34
N LYS A 13 15.10 7.03 -35.62
CA LYS A 13 15.63 7.88 -36.69
C LYS A 13 15.44 9.39 -36.45
N ARG A 14 14.44 9.76 -35.61
CA ARG A 14 14.17 11.15 -35.21
C ARG A 14 14.92 11.57 -33.93
N GLY A 15 15.88 10.76 -33.47
CA GLY A 15 16.70 11.04 -32.30
C GLY A 15 16.04 10.78 -30.94
N ARG A 16 14.80 10.31 -30.92
CA ARG A 16 14.08 10.00 -29.66
C ARG A 16 14.52 8.66 -29.09
N TYR A 17 14.67 8.58 -27.77
CA TYR A 17 14.88 7.32 -27.08
C TYR A 17 13.53 6.64 -26.82
N LEU A 18 13.47 5.35 -27.10
CA LEU A 18 12.29 4.49 -26.94
C LEU A 18 12.73 3.21 -26.22
N PRO A 19 11.83 2.55 -25.45
CA PRO A 19 12.09 1.21 -24.95
C PRO A 19 12.46 0.26 -26.12
N ASN A 20 13.45 -0.59 -25.90
CA ASN A 20 13.85 -1.56 -26.92
C ASN A 20 12.77 -2.65 -27.05
N PRO A 21 12.20 -2.89 -28.26
CA PRO A 21 11.15 -3.91 -28.45
C PRO A 21 11.57 -5.31 -28.01
N VAL A 22 12.86 -5.68 -28.18
CA VAL A 22 13.38 -6.98 -27.74
C VAL A 22 13.39 -7.07 -26.22
N PHE A 23 13.69 -5.98 -25.52
CA PHE A 23 13.61 -5.91 -24.07
C PHE A 23 12.15 -5.99 -23.60
N LEU A 24 11.22 -5.24 -24.23
CA LEU A 24 9.79 -5.32 -23.91
C LEU A 24 9.25 -6.74 -24.08
N LYS A 25 9.66 -7.46 -25.13
CA LYS A 25 9.27 -8.86 -25.32
C LYS A 25 9.76 -9.78 -24.20
N LYS A 26 10.94 -9.52 -23.63
CA LYS A 26 11.45 -10.28 -22.47
C LYS A 26 10.70 -10.00 -21.20
N LEU A 27 9.96 -8.89 -21.13
CA LEU A 27 9.08 -8.53 -20.00
C LEU A 27 7.67 -9.09 -20.18
N GLU A 28 7.35 -9.77 -21.28
CA GLU A 28 6.06 -10.47 -21.42
C GLU A 28 5.90 -11.46 -20.28
N GLY A 29 4.81 -11.29 -19.49
CA GLY A 29 4.55 -12.06 -18.28
C GLY A 29 4.94 -11.35 -16.97
N PHE A 30 5.71 -10.26 -17.02
CA PHE A 30 5.97 -9.42 -15.85
C PHE A 30 4.97 -8.26 -15.82
N THR A 31 4.09 -8.26 -14.82
CA THR A 31 3.27 -7.09 -14.52
C THR A 31 3.97 -6.22 -13.48
N PRO A 32 3.73 -4.89 -13.46
CA PRO A 32 4.24 -4.03 -12.39
C PRO A 32 3.91 -4.57 -10.99
N HIS A 33 2.73 -5.13 -10.81
CA HIS A 33 2.27 -5.72 -9.53
C HIS A 33 3.07 -6.97 -9.16
N ALA A 34 3.39 -7.85 -10.12
CA ALA A 34 4.22 -9.03 -9.85
C ALA A 34 5.63 -8.60 -9.42
N VAL A 35 6.22 -7.61 -10.09
CA VAL A 35 7.53 -7.09 -9.72
C VAL A 35 7.52 -6.46 -8.33
N LEU A 36 6.50 -5.65 -8.02
CA LEU A 36 6.34 -5.06 -6.67
C LEU A 36 6.19 -6.16 -5.61
N SER A 37 5.36 -7.17 -5.86
CA SER A 37 5.17 -8.29 -4.94
C SER A 37 6.49 -9.00 -4.63
N GLU A 38 7.29 -9.32 -5.65
CA GLU A 38 8.60 -9.98 -5.48
C GLU A 38 9.60 -9.13 -4.68
N ILE A 39 9.63 -7.81 -4.91
CA ILE A 39 10.51 -6.88 -4.18
C ILE A 39 10.09 -6.78 -2.71
N VAL A 40 8.79 -6.66 -2.42
CA VAL A 40 8.32 -6.37 -1.08
C VAL A 40 8.17 -7.60 -0.20
N ARG A 41 7.95 -8.79 -0.77
CA ARG A 41 7.69 -10.03 -0.02
C ARG A 41 8.75 -10.33 1.04
N PRO A 42 10.05 -10.43 0.71
CA PRO A 42 11.07 -10.76 1.71
C PRO A 42 11.19 -9.70 2.82
N ILE A 43 10.86 -8.46 2.50
CA ILE A 43 10.86 -7.36 3.45
C ILE A 43 9.69 -7.49 4.42
N LEU A 44 8.49 -7.83 3.90
CA LEU A 44 7.31 -8.08 4.74
C LEU A 44 7.49 -9.29 5.66
N GLU A 45 8.14 -10.36 5.18
CA GLU A 45 8.44 -11.54 6.00
C GLU A 45 9.30 -11.18 7.21
N GLN A 46 10.37 -10.39 7.00
CA GLN A 46 11.18 -9.89 8.10
C GLN A 46 10.39 -8.98 9.05
N LEU A 47 9.57 -8.10 8.49
CA LEU A 47 8.75 -7.18 9.28
C LEU A 47 7.68 -7.93 10.09
N SER A 48 7.07 -8.98 9.56
CA SER A 48 6.06 -9.78 10.26
C SER A 48 6.65 -10.46 11.50
N VAL A 49 7.86 -10.98 11.39
CA VAL A 49 8.60 -11.56 12.54
C VAL A 49 8.97 -10.48 13.56
N ALA A 50 9.46 -9.32 13.11
CA ALA A 50 9.88 -8.23 14.00
C ALA A 50 8.72 -7.60 14.78
N LEU A 51 7.53 -7.56 14.18
CA LEU A 51 6.31 -6.99 14.79
C LEU A 51 5.42 -8.05 15.45
N GLU A 52 5.71 -9.34 15.26
CA GLU A 52 4.87 -10.46 15.71
C GLU A 52 3.42 -10.32 15.22
N THR A 53 3.23 -9.90 13.95
CA THR A 53 1.92 -9.64 13.35
C THR A 53 1.90 -10.00 11.88
N THR A 54 0.71 -10.15 11.31
CA THR A 54 0.54 -10.23 9.85
C THR A 54 0.83 -8.88 9.20
N THR A 55 1.66 -8.87 8.16
CA THR A 55 1.99 -7.67 7.38
C THR A 55 1.50 -7.78 5.94
N HIS A 56 1.15 -6.64 5.35
CA HIS A 56 0.65 -6.58 3.98
C HIS A 56 1.31 -5.45 3.21
N PHE A 57 1.37 -5.61 1.89
CA PHE A 57 1.55 -4.53 0.93
C PHE A 57 0.33 -4.50 0.01
N GLY A 58 -0.30 -3.36 -0.10
CA GLY A 58 -1.49 -3.17 -0.93
C GLY A 58 -1.42 -1.91 -1.79
N ILE A 59 -2.17 -1.95 -2.87
CA ILE A 59 -2.38 -0.86 -3.82
C ILE A 59 -3.86 -0.57 -3.95
N LEU A 60 -4.19 0.57 -4.55
CA LEU A 60 -5.57 0.91 -4.89
C LEU A 60 -5.86 0.51 -6.33
N GLU A 61 -6.88 -0.32 -6.53
CA GLU A 61 -7.38 -0.74 -7.84
C GLU A 61 -8.92 -0.76 -7.82
N ASN A 62 -9.54 -0.08 -8.77
CA ASN A 62 -11.00 -0.03 -8.89
C ASN A 62 -11.70 0.33 -7.56
N ASP A 63 -11.18 1.36 -6.89
CA ASP A 63 -11.67 1.87 -5.61
C ASP A 63 -11.57 0.90 -4.41
N MET A 64 -10.88 -0.23 -4.58
CA MET A 64 -10.62 -1.24 -3.57
C MET A 64 -9.13 -1.36 -3.28
N VAL A 65 -8.78 -1.84 -2.09
CA VAL A 65 -7.40 -2.25 -1.78
C VAL A 65 -7.18 -3.65 -2.30
N THR A 66 -6.22 -3.82 -3.23
CA THR A 66 -5.73 -5.12 -3.66
C THR A 66 -4.44 -5.46 -2.91
N TYR A 67 -4.40 -6.59 -2.21
CA TYR A 67 -3.19 -7.06 -1.52
C TYR A 67 -2.24 -7.75 -2.50
N LEU A 68 -1.09 -7.15 -2.77
CA LEU A 68 -0.06 -7.73 -3.65
C LEU A 68 0.85 -8.72 -2.94
N ALA A 69 1.09 -8.52 -1.64
CA ALA A 69 1.88 -9.42 -0.82
C ALA A 69 1.34 -9.45 0.62
N LYS A 70 1.44 -10.62 1.25
CA LYS A 70 1.09 -10.88 2.66
C LYS A 70 2.19 -11.73 3.28
N ALA A 71 2.60 -11.39 4.50
CA ALA A 71 3.43 -12.25 5.34
C ALA A 71 2.72 -12.46 6.68
N VAL A 72 2.64 -13.70 7.12
CA VAL A 72 1.94 -14.10 8.34
C VAL A 72 2.95 -14.45 9.40
N PHE A 73 2.79 -13.90 10.60
CA PHE A 73 3.49 -14.36 11.79
C PHE A 73 2.74 -15.55 12.39
N GLU A 74 3.46 -16.53 12.87
CA GLU A 74 2.88 -17.76 13.42
C GLU A 74 1.93 -17.46 14.59
N GLY A 75 0.67 -17.91 14.49
CA GLY A 75 -0.37 -17.64 15.48
C GLY A 75 -1.16 -16.33 15.29
N GLU A 76 -0.76 -15.46 14.35
CA GLU A 76 -1.43 -14.19 14.02
C GLU A 76 -2.06 -14.21 12.62
N GLU A 77 -2.86 -15.21 12.34
CA GLU A 77 -3.55 -15.29 11.06
C GLU A 77 -4.79 -14.37 11.02
N VAL A 78 -4.78 -13.42 10.08
CA VAL A 78 -5.95 -12.60 9.74
C VAL A 78 -6.62 -13.10 8.46
N PHE A 79 -7.93 -12.89 8.32
CA PHE A 79 -8.76 -13.45 7.24
C PHE A 79 -8.40 -12.97 5.82
N THR A 80 -7.57 -11.93 5.70
CA THR A 80 -7.13 -11.36 4.41
C THR A 80 -6.36 -12.36 3.56
N ARG A 81 -6.41 -12.22 2.23
CA ARG A 81 -5.70 -13.08 1.27
C ARG A 81 -4.93 -12.25 0.25
N GLU A 82 -3.80 -12.77 -0.22
CA GLU A 82 -3.12 -12.20 -1.39
C GLU A 82 -4.04 -12.20 -2.60
N LYS A 83 -3.97 -11.16 -3.41
CA LYS A 83 -4.87 -10.88 -4.54
C LYS A 83 -6.34 -10.70 -4.13
N GLY A 84 -6.64 -10.77 -2.83
CA GLY A 84 -7.94 -10.39 -2.29
C GLY A 84 -8.09 -8.88 -2.27
N GLN A 85 -9.34 -8.43 -2.30
CA GLN A 85 -9.69 -7.02 -2.21
C GLN A 85 -10.44 -6.72 -0.92
N LEU A 86 -10.22 -5.52 -0.39
CA LEU A 86 -10.96 -4.96 0.74
C LEU A 86 -11.40 -3.53 0.42
N GLU A 87 -12.48 -3.13 1.09
CA GLU A 87 -13.00 -1.77 1.05
C GLU A 87 -11.93 -0.75 1.45
N ALA A 88 -11.70 0.25 0.59
CA ALA A 88 -10.64 1.23 0.82
C ALA A 88 -11.00 2.23 1.91
N TYR A 89 -12.27 2.69 2.00
CA TYR A 89 -12.69 3.72 2.95
C TYR A 89 -12.51 3.33 4.43
N CYS A 90 -12.54 2.05 4.78
CA CYS A 90 -12.48 1.57 6.16
C CYS A 90 -11.22 0.77 6.51
N SER A 91 -10.41 0.36 5.51
CA SER A 91 -9.14 -0.33 5.76
C SER A 91 -7.98 0.65 5.98
N ALA A 92 -7.00 0.30 6.82
CA ALA A 92 -5.86 1.16 7.12
C ALA A 92 -5.04 1.51 5.85
N ILE A 93 -4.75 0.51 5.00
CA ILE A 93 -4.08 0.72 3.70
C ILE A 93 -4.93 1.63 2.80
N GLY A 94 -6.22 1.36 2.69
CA GLY A 94 -7.12 2.14 1.84
C GLY A 94 -7.18 3.60 2.25
N LYS A 95 -7.32 3.89 3.53
CA LYS A 95 -7.29 5.27 4.05
C LYS A 95 -5.99 6.00 3.69
N VAL A 96 -4.85 5.32 3.78
CA VAL A 96 -3.56 5.89 3.33
C VAL A 96 -3.61 6.20 1.84
N LEU A 97 -4.00 5.26 1.01
CA LEU A 97 -4.02 5.43 -0.45
C LEU A 97 -4.99 6.52 -0.89
N LEU A 98 -6.23 6.50 -0.39
CA LEU A 98 -7.25 7.51 -0.65
C LEU A 98 -6.81 8.92 -0.18
N SER A 99 -6.13 9.02 0.97
CA SER A 99 -5.64 10.30 1.49
C SER A 99 -4.56 10.95 0.61
N HIS A 100 -3.94 10.17 -0.30
CA HIS A 100 -2.91 10.64 -1.22
C HIS A 100 -3.43 10.87 -2.66
N MET A 101 -4.68 10.59 -2.92
CA MET A 101 -5.34 10.97 -4.17
C MET A 101 -5.36 12.49 -4.37
N THR A 102 -5.48 12.93 -5.60
CA THR A 102 -5.83 14.33 -5.91
C THR A 102 -7.19 14.68 -5.31
N VAL A 103 -7.46 15.96 -5.16
CA VAL A 103 -8.75 16.43 -4.61
C VAL A 103 -9.92 15.92 -5.46
N ASP A 104 -9.78 15.99 -6.79
CA ASP A 104 -10.83 15.58 -7.73
C ASP A 104 -11.09 14.07 -7.69
N GLU A 105 -10.03 13.24 -7.69
CA GLU A 105 -10.15 11.78 -7.57
C GLU A 105 -10.80 11.39 -6.26
N ARG A 106 -10.36 11.99 -5.15
CA ARG A 106 -10.93 11.71 -3.83
C ARG A 106 -12.39 12.13 -3.72
N GLN A 107 -12.73 13.30 -4.28
CA GLN A 107 -14.12 13.75 -4.34
C GLN A 107 -14.99 12.79 -5.18
N ALA A 108 -14.48 12.33 -6.33
CA ALA A 108 -15.16 11.34 -7.15
C ALA A 108 -15.41 10.04 -6.37
N TYR A 109 -14.39 9.54 -5.66
CA TYR A 109 -14.50 8.36 -4.79
C TYR A 109 -15.59 8.55 -3.71
N ILE A 110 -15.56 9.67 -2.99
CA ILE A 110 -16.49 9.93 -1.89
C ILE A 110 -17.94 10.07 -2.38
N THR A 111 -18.14 10.56 -3.61
CA THR A 111 -19.47 10.68 -4.21
C THR A 111 -19.96 9.38 -4.86
N SER A 112 -19.09 8.39 -5.08
CA SER A 112 -19.42 7.13 -5.76
C SER A 112 -20.18 6.12 -4.88
N GLY A 113 -20.32 6.36 -3.58
CA GLY A 113 -20.97 5.43 -2.63
C GLY A 113 -22.09 4.54 -3.19
N PRO A 114 -22.64 3.66 -2.45
CA PRO A 114 -22.71 3.60 -0.99
C PRO A 114 -21.46 3.00 -0.34
N PHE A 115 -21.25 3.35 0.95
CA PHE A 115 -20.21 2.78 1.80
C PHE A 115 -20.85 1.80 2.80
N PRO A 116 -20.81 0.47 2.54
CA PRO A 116 -21.44 -0.51 3.41
C PRO A 116 -20.93 -0.47 4.84
N LYS A 117 -21.81 -0.59 5.81
CA LYS A 117 -21.46 -0.72 7.23
C LYS A 117 -21.05 -2.17 7.51
N LEU A 118 -19.75 -2.43 7.66
CA LEU A 118 -19.20 -3.76 7.92
C LEU A 118 -19.22 -4.11 9.42
N THR A 119 -19.00 -3.10 10.28
CA THR A 119 -19.09 -3.19 11.76
C THR A 119 -19.78 -1.95 12.30
N ASP A 120 -20.03 -1.93 13.61
CA ASP A 120 -20.57 -0.72 14.26
C ASP A 120 -19.59 0.46 14.27
N LYS A 121 -18.30 0.21 14.00
CA LYS A 121 -17.24 1.22 13.96
C LYS A 121 -16.98 1.74 12.55
N THR A 122 -17.49 1.08 11.50
CA THR A 122 -17.27 1.49 10.11
C THR A 122 -17.81 2.91 9.87
N ILE A 123 -16.94 3.79 9.42
CA ILE A 123 -17.32 5.14 9.00
C ILE A 123 -17.97 5.04 7.62
N THR A 124 -19.24 5.41 7.51
CA THR A 124 -20.04 5.29 6.27
C THR A 124 -20.56 6.63 5.74
N ASP A 125 -20.55 7.67 6.57
CA ASP A 125 -20.92 9.02 6.13
C ASP A 125 -19.82 9.64 5.29
N PRO A 126 -20.11 10.12 4.05
CA PRO A 126 -19.11 10.70 3.16
C PRO A 126 -18.30 11.84 3.76
N ALA A 127 -18.94 12.72 4.55
CA ALA A 127 -18.24 13.84 5.18
C ALA A 127 -17.33 13.39 6.34
N GLU A 128 -17.69 12.32 7.04
CA GLU A 128 -16.85 11.71 8.06
C GLU A 128 -15.66 10.98 7.41
N ILE A 129 -15.87 10.26 6.29
CA ILE A 129 -14.81 9.62 5.51
C ILE A 129 -13.80 10.70 5.07
N GLU A 130 -14.24 11.82 4.47
CA GLU A 130 -13.35 12.91 4.05
C GLU A 130 -12.54 13.46 5.22
N ARG A 131 -13.17 13.67 6.40
CA ARG A 131 -12.47 14.11 7.61
C ARG A 131 -11.42 13.11 8.07
N GLU A 132 -11.71 11.82 8.01
CA GLU A 132 -10.76 10.77 8.39
C GLU A 132 -9.61 10.67 7.40
N LEU A 133 -9.85 10.79 6.10
CA LEU A 133 -8.80 10.83 5.08
C LEU A 133 -7.90 12.06 5.27
N HIS A 134 -8.46 13.21 5.59
CA HIS A 134 -7.68 14.41 5.91
C HIS A 134 -6.80 14.21 7.14
N ARG A 135 -7.34 13.63 8.23
CA ARG A 135 -6.54 13.28 9.42
C ARG A 135 -5.43 12.28 9.07
N THR A 136 -5.74 11.26 8.27
CA THR A 136 -4.78 10.26 7.80
C THR A 136 -3.62 10.93 7.03
N ARG A 137 -3.93 11.88 6.16
CA ARG A 137 -2.93 12.65 5.41
C ARG A 137 -2.00 13.45 6.32
N ILE A 138 -2.57 14.14 7.32
CA ILE A 138 -1.80 14.97 8.27
C ILE A 138 -0.93 14.13 9.18
N ARG A 139 -1.47 13.07 9.77
CA ARG A 139 -0.73 12.21 10.70
C ARG A 139 0.27 11.28 10.01
N GLY A 140 0.14 11.06 8.68
CA GLY A 140 1.03 10.24 7.87
C GLY A 140 0.81 8.74 7.97
N PHE A 141 -0.25 8.27 8.61
CA PHE A 141 -0.60 6.85 8.71
C PHE A 141 -2.11 6.63 8.78
N GLY A 142 -2.56 5.47 8.29
CA GLY A 142 -3.93 5.00 8.38
C GLY A 142 -4.14 4.05 9.54
N VAL A 143 -5.36 4.04 10.08
CA VAL A 143 -5.79 3.12 11.15
C VAL A 143 -7.11 2.49 10.77
N ASP A 144 -7.21 1.18 10.96
CA ASP A 144 -8.46 0.43 11.05
C ASP A 144 -8.56 -0.09 12.49
N ASP A 145 -9.47 0.46 13.28
CA ASP A 145 -9.71 0.08 14.68
C ASP A 145 -10.98 -0.77 14.80
N GLY A 146 -11.05 -1.85 14.02
CA GLY A 146 -12.20 -2.73 13.97
C GLY A 146 -13.30 -2.24 13.03
N GLU A 147 -12.96 -1.48 12.00
CA GLU A 147 -13.91 -0.96 11.01
C GLU A 147 -14.23 -1.99 9.92
N VAL A 148 -13.22 -2.73 9.43
CA VAL A 148 -13.39 -3.83 8.47
C VAL A 148 -13.98 -5.07 9.14
N HIS A 149 -13.47 -5.40 10.32
CA HIS A 149 -13.92 -6.55 11.12
C HIS A 149 -13.65 -6.29 12.62
N ASN A 150 -14.59 -6.62 13.49
CA ASN A 150 -14.50 -6.32 14.94
C ASN A 150 -13.23 -6.81 15.63
N ALA A 151 -12.64 -7.88 15.16
CA ALA A 151 -11.39 -8.45 15.66
C ALA A 151 -10.20 -8.20 14.70
N LEU A 152 -10.18 -7.07 14.01
CA LEU A 152 -9.06 -6.68 13.14
C LEU A 152 -8.62 -5.27 13.47
N TYR A 153 -7.34 -5.12 13.78
CA TYR A 153 -6.70 -3.85 14.12
C TYR A 153 -5.49 -3.65 13.23
N CYS A 154 -5.51 -2.62 12.40
CA CYS A 154 -4.46 -2.36 11.43
C CYS A 154 -3.91 -0.95 11.55
N ILE A 155 -2.60 -0.83 11.30
CA ILE A 155 -1.93 0.45 11.09
C ILE A 155 -1.13 0.37 9.79
N ALA A 156 -1.20 1.40 8.97
CA ALA A 156 -0.57 1.43 7.65
C ALA A 156 0.16 2.73 7.38
N VAL A 157 1.25 2.65 6.62
CA VAL A 157 2.04 3.81 6.16
C VAL A 157 2.24 3.77 4.65
N PRO A 158 2.36 4.94 3.98
CA PRO A 158 2.56 5.00 2.54
C PRO A 158 3.97 4.57 2.12
N VAL A 159 4.06 3.99 0.92
CA VAL A 159 5.31 3.74 0.19
C VAL A 159 5.36 4.67 -1.01
N PHE A 160 6.45 5.44 -1.13
CA PHE A 160 6.61 6.46 -2.17
C PHE A 160 7.59 6.05 -3.25
N THR A 161 7.43 6.58 -4.45
CA THR A 161 8.50 6.64 -5.45
C THR A 161 9.51 7.74 -5.08
N SER A 162 10.66 7.76 -5.75
CA SER A 162 11.64 8.87 -5.70
C SER A 162 11.04 10.23 -6.08
N ARG A 163 9.93 10.24 -6.81
CA ARG A 163 9.20 11.46 -7.21
C ARG A 163 8.11 11.88 -6.21
N GLY A 164 8.03 11.21 -5.05
CA GLY A 164 7.04 11.51 -4.02
C GLY A 164 5.61 11.05 -4.32
N MET A 165 5.40 10.22 -5.34
CA MET A 165 4.10 9.61 -5.61
C MET A 165 3.93 8.34 -4.77
N VAL A 166 2.74 8.12 -4.22
CA VAL A 166 2.41 6.87 -3.51
C VAL A 166 2.20 5.75 -4.52
N VAL A 167 2.94 4.65 -4.35
CA VAL A 167 2.82 3.44 -5.19
C VAL A 167 2.11 2.30 -4.48
N GLY A 168 1.89 2.41 -3.19
CA GLY A 168 1.24 1.44 -2.35
C GLY A 168 1.34 1.83 -0.89
N ALA A 169 0.90 0.96 -0.01
CA ALA A 169 1.06 1.11 1.44
C ALA A 169 1.38 -0.24 2.08
N ILE A 170 2.12 -0.21 3.19
CA ILE A 170 2.36 -1.39 4.03
C ILE A 170 1.57 -1.27 5.33
N SER A 171 1.11 -2.41 5.86
CA SER A 171 0.42 -2.47 7.15
C SER A 171 0.94 -3.56 8.06
N SER A 172 0.77 -3.33 9.36
CA SER A 172 0.76 -4.35 10.41
C SER A 172 -0.69 -4.57 10.83
N SER A 173 -1.12 -5.82 10.86
CA SER A 173 -2.49 -6.24 11.15
C SER A 173 -2.49 -7.33 12.20
N SER A 174 -3.30 -7.17 13.25
CA SER A 174 -3.42 -8.09 14.38
C SER A 174 -4.88 -8.34 14.74
N SER A 175 -5.15 -9.50 15.32
CA SER A 175 -6.42 -9.83 15.95
C SER A 175 -6.59 -9.12 17.30
N GLN A 176 -5.52 -8.61 17.87
CA GLN A 176 -5.50 -7.87 19.14
C GLN A 176 -5.14 -6.40 18.90
N ARG A 177 -5.89 -5.54 19.59
CA ARG A 177 -5.58 -4.12 19.60
C ARG A 177 -4.26 -3.87 20.37
N TRP A 178 -3.42 -2.96 19.86
CA TRP A 178 -2.21 -2.54 20.58
C TRP A 178 -2.55 -2.04 22.00
N ALA A 179 -1.77 -2.51 22.96
CA ALA A 179 -2.05 -2.31 24.38
C ALA A 179 -1.78 -0.86 24.85
N SER A 180 -0.99 -0.10 24.12
CA SER A 180 -0.58 1.25 24.52
C SER A 180 -0.24 2.17 23.34
N PRO A 181 -0.28 3.51 23.54
CA PRO A 181 0.24 4.47 22.59
C PRO A 181 1.73 4.31 22.29
N LYS A 182 2.50 3.73 23.21
CA LYS A 182 3.92 3.43 23.01
C LYS A 182 4.08 2.32 21.99
N GLU A 183 3.35 1.22 22.14
CA GLU A 183 3.38 0.10 21.18
C GLU A 183 2.98 0.55 19.76
N GLN A 184 1.94 1.37 19.66
CA GLN A 184 1.55 1.96 18.39
C GLN A 184 2.69 2.79 17.75
N ARG A 185 3.38 3.61 18.53
CA ARG A 185 4.54 4.40 18.03
C ARG A 185 5.68 3.50 17.59
N ASP A 186 6.01 2.47 18.37
CA ASP A 186 7.10 1.55 18.08
C ASP A 186 6.83 0.80 16.76
N ARG A 187 5.59 0.36 16.53
CA ARG A 187 5.13 -0.23 15.25
C ARG A 187 5.27 0.76 14.09
N LEU A 188 4.85 2.02 14.28
CA LEU A 188 4.97 3.07 13.28
C LEU A 188 6.43 3.36 12.89
N ILE A 189 7.34 3.36 13.85
CA ILE A 189 8.78 3.55 13.59
C ILE A 189 9.28 2.43 12.66
N GLN A 190 8.96 1.18 12.96
CA GLN A 190 9.38 0.04 12.14
C GLN A 190 8.73 0.08 10.74
N LEU A 191 7.41 0.31 10.65
CA LEU A 191 6.71 0.45 9.37
C LEU A 191 7.32 1.56 8.51
N ASN A 192 7.58 2.75 9.07
CA ASN A 192 8.17 3.86 8.33
C ASN A 192 9.60 3.53 7.85
N GLY A 193 10.41 2.88 8.68
CA GLY A 193 11.76 2.43 8.28
C GLY A 193 11.72 1.48 7.09
N VAL A 194 10.80 0.50 7.13
CA VAL A 194 10.60 -0.45 6.04
C VAL A 194 10.02 0.23 4.80
N ALA A 195 9.03 1.12 4.93
CA ALA A 195 8.48 1.88 3.81
C ALA A 195 9.55 2.72 3.11
N GLN A 196 10.47 3.34 3.86
CA GLN A 196 11.61 4.07 3.30
C GLN A 196 12.58 3.14 2.56
N SER A 197 12.87 1.95 3.09
CA SER A 197 13.72 0.96 2.43
C SER A 197 13.12 0.52 1.09
N ILE A 198 11.82 0.19 1.06
CA ILE A 198 11.11 -0.14 -0.18
C ILE A 198 11.16 1.05 -1.15
N SER A 199 10.85 2.25 -0.70
CA SER A 199 10.88 3.48 -1.51
C SER A 199 12.25 3.70 -2.13
N SER A 200 13.33 3.48 -1.38
CA SER A 200 14.71 3.59 -1.86
C SER A 200 15.01 2.54 -2.92
N THR A 201 14.55 1.30 -2.74
CA THR A 201 14.72 0.22 -3.75
C THR A 201 13.99 0.54 -5.05
N LEU A 202 12.79 1.11 -4.97
CA LEU A 202 11.99 1.50 -6.14
C LEU A 202 12.53 2.76 -6.82
N GLY A 203 13.28 3.60 -6.11
CA GLY A 203 13.86 4.84 -6.60
C GLY A 203 15.33 4.78 -6.98
N ALA A 204 16.04 3.70 -6.68
CA ALA A 204 17.51 3.57 -6.87
C ALA A 204 17.99 3.61 -8.33
N GLY A 205 17.12 3.87 -9.29
CA GLY A 205 17.41 4.01 -10.72
C GLY A 205 17.08 5.39 -11.30
N ALA A 206 16.79 6.39 -10.51
CA ALA A 206 16.43 7.73 -10.98
C ALA A 206 17.58 8.73 -10.82
#